data_7c763d3a1315d7935bdc074a7adbb374
#
_entry.id   7c763d3a1315d7935bdc074a7adbb374
#
_cell.length_a   1.000
_cell.length_b   1.000
_cell.length_c   1.000
_cell.angle_alpha   90.00
_cell.angle_beta   90.00
_cell.angle_gamma   90.00
#
_symmetry.space_group_name_H-M   'P 1'
#
loop_
_entity.id
_entity.type
_entity.pdbx_description
1 polymer ?
#
loop_
_entity_poly.entity_id
_entity_poly.type
_entity_poly.pdbx_seq_one_letter_code
_entity_poly.pdbx_strand_id
1 'polypeptide(L)'
;MRGGGTTNLTLEDLKNDLISDLNLRTDEKILEPANRDLLSKLIYNAESKDEAIAIAELGTSYKRTGFHFDKKLEKIGTSINYFKKNEQLSFSQDKTAITHKLIIGDNYYALLNLSISYRGKIDVIYIDPPYGKDDMGYFAKTNYENAITRDNLLSMLYPRLLLAKQLLTDKGVIFVSIDERNHAYVKALMDEIFEERNFLLDIPRLIKKGGKSTQTIQKNHDYILAYTFDQDILFSQIEKDIAAYKYEDEYVNERGKFALSQTLDYSSLMYSPNMDFKIEFNGKIYIPGSDIHKFEERHNGSHGITDWVWRWSKSAVEWGIKNGFIVEKENSKTHTFRLYTKTYLNCRKAKNKNEIEFINPGMKPYSTIYYLDNKFSNDQGKKNLDLIFKNSSSLFKNPKPVNLIKQLLKMVNGKK
;
A
#
# COMPACT_ATOMS: atom_id res chain seq x y z
N MET A 1 34.49 41.73 -15.30
CA MET A 1 33.69 42.55 -16.23
C MET A 1 33.94 42.07 -17.65
N ARG A 2 33.08 41.25 -18.18
CA ARG A 2 32.99 41.00 -19.63
C ARG A 2 31.58 41.45 -20.04
N GLY A 3 31.52 42.47 -20.89
CA GLY A 3 30.28 43.04 -21.36
C GLY A 3 29.49 42.07 -22.18
N GLY A 4 28.29 41.78 -21.73
CA GLY A 4 27.30 41.05 -22.47
C GLY A 4 26.67 41.95 -23.53
N GLY A 5 27.06 41.80 -24.78
CA GLY A 5 26.32 42.34 -25.88
C GLY A 5 24.99 41.59 -25.96
N THR A 6 23.85 42.28 -25.82
CA THR A 6 22.53 41.77 -26.16
C THR A 6 22.49 41.63 -27.69
N THR A 7 22.85 40.47 -28.20
CA THR A 7 22.53 40.05 -29.56
C THR A 7 21.01 39.86 -29.60
N ASN A 8 20.34 40.73 -30.36
CA ASN A 8 18.92 40.56 -30.71
C ASN A 8 18.81 39.27 -31.55
N LEU A 9 18.61 38.12 -30.91
CA LEU A 9 18.29 36.87 -31.57
C LEU A 9 17.11 37.07 -32.52
N THR A 10 17.25 36.69 -33.77
CA THR A 10 16.11 36.67 -34.69
C THR A 10 15.11 35.59 -34.28
N LEU A 11 13.91 35.60 -34.79
CA LEU A 11 12.93 34.54 -34.57
C LEU A 11 13.47 33.19 -35.07
N GLU A 12 14.18 33.20 -36.19
CA GLU A 12 14.75 32.01 -36.81
C GLU A 12 15.88 31.38 -35.94
N ASP A 13 16.77 32.25 -35.41
CA ASP A 13 17.84 31.81 -34.50
C ASP A 13 17.23 31.16 -33.25
N LEU A 14 16.20 31.77 -32.67
CA LEU A 14 15.51 31.25 -31.49
C LEU A 14 14.86 29.88 -31.77
N LYS A 15 14.19 29.74 -32.92
CA LYS A 15 13.58 28.45 -33.31
C LYS A 15 14.64 27.35 -33.43
N ASN A 16 15.77 27.64 -34.06
CA ASN A 16 16.85 26.71 -34.23
C ASN A 16 17.46 26.29 -32.87
N ASP A 17 17.65 27.23 -31.93
CA ASP A 17 18.14 26.94 -30.59
C ASP A 17 17.16 26.08 -29.82
N LEU A 18 15.86 26.38 -29.87
CA LEU A 18 14.83 25.59 -29.20
C LEU A 18 14.73 24.16 -29.75
N ILE A 19 14.80 23.99 -31.07
CA ILE A 19 14.81 22.69 -31.72
C ILE A 19 16.09 21.91 -31.36
N SER A 20 17.23 22.59 -31.30
CA SER A 20 18.50 21.97 -30.85
C SER A 20 18.39 21.46 -29.40
N ASP A 21 17.78 22.23 -28.50
CA ASP A 21 17.54 21.82 -27.11
C ASP A 21 16.60 20.60 -27.04
N LEU A 22 15.53 20.53 -27.86
CA LEU A 22 14.66 19.36 -27.94
C LEU A 22 15.42 18.10 -28.43
N ASN A 23 16.37 18.25 -29.36
CA ASN A 23 17.19 17.15 -29.83
C ASN A 23 18.13 16.65 -28.71
N LEU A 24 18.79 17.54 -27.96
CA LEU A 24 19.62 17.18 -26.81
C LEU A 24 18.81 16.42 -25.75
N ARG A 25 17.61 16.87 -25.44
CA ARG A 25 16.71 16.17 -24.49
C ARG A 25 16.32 14.78 -24.98
N THR A 26 16.20 14.59 -26.30
CA THR A 26 15.92 13.26 -26.89
C THR A 26 17.13 12.35 -26.78
N ASP A 27 18.33 12.85 -27.05
CA ASP A 27 19.59 12.12 -26.92
C ASP A 27 19.86 11.71 -25.45
N GLU A 28 19.52 12.58 -24.50
CA GLU A 28 19.55 12.31 -23.05
C GLU A 28 18.40 11.40 -22.58
N LYS A 29 17.50 10.98 -23.47
CA LYS A 29 16.32 10.14 -23.19
C LYS A 29 15.32 10.78 -22.21
N ILE A 30 15.24 12.10 -22.21
CA ILE A 30 14.30 12.89 -21.43
C ILE A 30 13.02 13.15 -22.22
N LEU A 31 13.13 13.26 -23.54
CA LEU A 31 12.03 13.55 -24.45
C LEU A 31 11.83 12.39 -25.45
N GLU A 32 10.60 11.92 -25.62
CA GLU A 32 10.26 10.90 -26.61
C GLU A 32 10.44 11.44 -28.05
N PRO A 33 11.04 10.65 -28.99
CA PRO A 33 11.27 11.11 -30.35
C PRO A 33 10.02 11.60 -31.08
N ALA A 34 8.88 10.97 -30.86
CA ALA A 34 7.62 11.37 -31.48
C ALA A 34 7.13 12.76 -30.99
N ASN A 35 7.32 13.06 -29.69
CA ASN A 35 6.98 14.37 -29.11
C ASN A 35 7.97 15.44 -29.61
N ARG A 36 9.27 15.11 -29.68
CA ARG A 36 10.26 16.00 -30.28
C ARG A 36 9.87 16.40 -31.70
N ASP A 37 9.53 15.42 -32.56
CA ASP A 37 9.17 15.67 -33.96
C ASP A 37 7.92 16.58 -34.08
N LEU A 38 6.92 16.35 -33.23
CA LEU A 38 5.72 17.17 -33.16
C LEU A 38 6.04 18.61 -32.72
N LEU A 39 6.79 18.75 -31.60
CA LEU A 39 7.16 20.06 -31.07
C LEU A 39 8.05 20.84 -32.03
N SER A 40 9.03 20.18 -32.64
CA SER A 40 9.90 20.78 -33.64
C SER A 40 9.10 21.32 -34.82
N LYS A 41 8.09 20.59 -35.31
CA LYS A 41 7.19 21.04 -36.36
C LYS A 41 6.33 22.25 -35.91
N LEU A 42 5.85 22.24 -34.68
CA LEU A 42 5.08 23.39 -34.15
C LEU A 42 5.95 24.62 -33.97
N ILE A 43 7.17 24.48 -33.42
CA ILE A 43 8.14 25.59 -33.26
C ILE A 43 8.52 26.15 -34.61
N TYR A 44 8.77 25.30 -35.61
CA TYR A 44 9.08 25.76 -36.98
C TYR A 44 7.99 26.65 -37.57
N ASN A 45 6.71 26.36 -37.31
CA ASN A 45 5.57 27.10 -37.79
C ASN A 45 5.14 28.26 -36.87
N ALA A 46 5.79 28.49 -35.74
CA ALA A 46 5.46 29.60 -34.83
C ALA A 46 5.68 30.96 -35.50
N GLU A 47 4.74 31.90 -35.33
CA GLU A 47 4.76 33.22 -35.95
C GLU A 47 5.44 34.29 -35.09
N SER A 48 5.68 34.00 -33.78
CA SER A 48 6.34 34.89 -32.83
C SER A 48 7.31 34.18 -31.93
N LYS A 49 8.24 34.94 -31.28
CA LYS A 49 9.17 34.41 -30.29
C LYS A 49 8.46 33.85 -29.09
N ASP A 50 7.42 34.52 -28.60
CA ASP A 50 6.66 34.11 -27.43
C ASP A 50 5.90 32.80 -27.71
N GLU A 51 5.38 32.62 -28.90
CA GLU A 51 4.72 31.38 -29.33
C GLU A 51 5.72 30.24 -29.43
N ALA A 52 6.91 30.44 -30.02
CA ALA A 52 7.93 29.43 -30.13
C ALA A 52 8.42 28.97 -28.72
N ILE A 53 8.60 29.91 -27.79
CA ILE A 53 8.97 29.61 -26.41
C ILE A 53 7.85 28.84 -25.72
N ALA A 54 6.59 29.28 -25.84
CA ALA A 54 5.46 28.59 -25.20
C ALA A 54 5.30 27.15 -25.70
N ILE A 55 5.52 26.90 -27.00
CA ILE A 55 5.51 25.56 -27.59
C ILE A 55 6.65 24.71 -27.02
N ALA A 56 7.86 25.27 -26.93
CA ALA A 56 9.00 24.56 -26.32
C ALA A 56 8.77 24.25 -24.85
N GLU A 57 8.09 25.14 -24.11
CA GLU A 57 7.71 24.93 -22.72
C GLU A 57 6.64 23.83 -22.54
N LEU A 58 5.76 23.60 -23.53
CA LEU A 58 4.84 22.44 -23.51
C LEU A 58 5.59 21.10 -23.54
N GLY A 59 6.79 21.08 -24.11
CA GLY A 59 7.69 19.92 -24.10
C GLY A 59 8.60 19.85 -22.87
N THR A 60 8.56 20.84 -21.97
CA THR A 60 9.30 20.74 -20.71
C THR A 60 8.58 19.80 -19.77
N SER A 61 9.24 18.67 -19.48
CA SER A 61 8.80 17.80 -18.40
C SER A 61 8.74 18.58 -17.10
N TYR A 62 7.64 18.43 -16.38
CA TYR A 62 7.44 19.09 -15.10
C TYR A 62 8.46 18.59 -14.08
N LYS A 63 9.47 19.40 -13.76
CA LYS A 63 10.44 19.08 -12.70
C LYS A 63 9.80 19.23 -11.33
N ARG A 64 9.26 18.17 -10.78
CA ARG A 64 8.92 18.10 -9.36
C ARG A 64 10.00 17.29 -8.64
N THR A 65 10.84 17.96 -7.84
CA THR A 65 11.79 17.31 -6.93
C THR A 65 12.64 16.18 -7.55
N GLY A 66 13.36 16.47 -8.64
CA GLY A 66 14.29 15.50 -9.27
C GLY A 66 13.64 14.33 -9.99
N PHE A 67 12.32 14.37 -10.19
CA PHE A 67 11.54 13.39 -10.89
C PHE A 67 10.80 14.05 -12.06
N HIS A 68 10.99 13.53 -13.25
CA HIS A 68 10.26 13.94 -14.46
C HIS A 68 10.13 12.72 -15.39
N PHE A 69 9.06 12.68 -16.16
CA PHE A 69 8.84 11.71 -17.22
C PHE A 69 8.10 12.39 -18.37
N ASP A 70 8.31 11.91 -19.58
CA ASP A 70 7.62 12.42 -20.76
C ASP A 70 6.22 11.79 -20.86
N LYS A 71 5.19 12.63 -20.94
CA LYS A 71 3.80 12.19 -21.11
C LYS A 71 3.62 11.73 -22.56
N LYS A 72 3.85 10.45 -22.82
CA LYS A 72 3.67 9.88 -24.14
C LYS A 72 2.21 9.98 -24.57
N LEU A 73 1.98 10.65 -25.70
CA LEU A 73 0.69 10.60 -26.38
C LEU A 73 0.59 9.27 -27.12
N GLU A 74 -0.36 8.44 -26.74
CA GLU A 74 -0.66 7.23 -27.51
C GLU A 74 -1.11 7.64 -28.91
N LYS A 75 -0.49 7.06 -29.95
CA LYS A 75 -0.89 7.30 -31.33
C LYS A 75 -2.31 6.83 -31.52
N ILE A 76 -3.24 7.74 -31.79
CA ILE A 76 -4.58 7.39 -32.25
C ILE A 76 -4.36 6.84 -33.67
N GLY A 77 -4.33 5.50 -33.78
CA GLY A 77 -4.24 4.85 -35.08
C GLY A 77 -5.48 5.17 -35.91
N THR A 78 -5.35 5.12 -37.23
CA THR A 78 -6.48 5.23 -38.18
C THR A 78 -7.43 4.03 -38.08
N SER A 79 -7.06 2.99 -37.33
CA SER A 79 -7.85 1.77 -37.15
C SER A 79 -8.69 1.81 -35.87
N ILE A 80 -9.94 1.43 -35.98
CA ILE A 80 -10.85 1.26 -34.86
C ILE A 80 -10.60 -0.12 -34.24
N ASN A 81 -10.15 -0.14 -32.97
CA ASN A 81 -10.00 -1.38 -32.22
C ASN A 81 -11.32 -1.68 -31.48
N TYR A 82 -11.82 -2.90 -31.57
CA TYR A 82 -13.05 -3.35 -30.90
C TYR A 82 -12.87 -4.77 -30.32
N PHE A 83 -13.69 -5.10 -29.34
CA PHE A 83 -13.71 -6.46 -28.79
C PHE A 83 -14.35 -7.45 -29.74
N LYS A 84 -13.62 -8.51 -30.08
CA LYS A 84 -14.17 -9.65 -30.82
C LYS A 84 -14.31 -10.84 -29.87
N LYS A 85 -15.53 -11.34 -29.72
CA LYS A 85 -15.80 -12.54 -28.93
C LYS A 85 -15.14 -13.75 -29.57
N ASN A 86 -14.39 -14.54 -28.82
CA ASN A 86 -13.90 -15.82 -29.24
C ASN A 86 -14.93 -16.89 -28.85
N GLU A 87 -15.72 -17.34 -29.83
CA GLU A 87 -16.83 -18.29 -29.59
C GLU A 87 -16.32 -19.64 -29.12
N GLN A 88 -15.14 -20.10 -29.58
CA GLN A 88 -14.56 -21.39 -29.20
C GLN A 88 -14.10 -21.43 -27.72
N LEU A 89 -13.66 -20.29 -27.19
CA LEU A 89 -13.20 -20.17 -25.82
C LEU A 89 -14.28 -19.59 -24.89
N SER A 90 -15.45 -19.23 -25.42
CA SER A 90 -16.57 -18.68 -24.65
C SER A 90 -17.56 -19.77 -24.31
N PHE A 91 -17.76 -20.01 -23.02
CA PHE A 91 -18.73 -20.99 -22.53
C PHE A 91 -19.53 -20.41 -21.37
N SER A 92 -20.75 -20.91 -21.18
CA SER A 92 -21.61 -20.59 -20.04
C SER A 92 -22.31 -21.87 -19.61
N GLN A 93 -22.27 -22.14 -18.31
CA GLN A 93 -22.98 -23.25 -17.72
C GLN A 93 -24.43 -22.89 -17.40
N ASP A 94 -24.68 -21.62 -17.08
CA ASP A 94 -25.98 -21.09 -16.71
C ASP A 94 -26.09 -19.64 -17.14
N LYS A 95 -27.25 -19.22 -17.68
CA LYS A 95 -27.52 -17.83 -18.09
C LYS A 95 -27.64 -16.87 -16.90
N THR A 96 -27.88 -17.39 -15.71
CA THR A 96 -28.01 -16.63 -14.45
C THR A 96 -26.68 -16.52 -13.67
N ALA A 97 -25.66 -17.28 -14.08
CA ALA A 97 -24.36 -17.29 -13.41
C ALA A 97 -23.58 -15.99 -13.60
N ILE A 98 -22.71 -15.70 -12.63
CA ILE A 98 -21.78 -14.58 -12.71
C ILE A 98 -20.92 -14.72 -13.97
N THR A 99 -20.86 -13.67 -14.77
CA THR A 99 -20.09 -13.67 -16.02
C THR A 99 -18.66 -13.18 -15.76
N HIS A 100 -17.66 -13.96 -16.18
CA HIS A 100 -16.27 -13.59 -16.22
C HIS A 100 -15.86 -13.26 -17.66
N LYS A 101 -15.08 -12.19 -17.85
CA LYS A 101 -14.58 -11.78 -19.16
C LYS A 101 -13.06 -11.76 -19.14
N LEU A 102 -12.44 -12.53 -20.03
CA LEU A 102 -11.01 -12.47 -20.31
C LEU A 102 -10.81 -11.63 -21.58
N ILE A 103 -10.06 -10.53 -21.46
CA ILE A 103 -9.72 -9.64 -22.57
C ILE A 103 -8.23 -9.82 -22.86
N ILE A 104 -7.89 -10.15 -24.11
CA ILE A 104 -6.51 -10.36 -24.55
C ILE A 104 -6.18 -9.28 -25.59
N GLY A 105 -5.13 -8.50 -25.32
CA GLY A 105 -4.68 -7.43 -26.18
C GLY A 105 -3.91 -6.35 -25.41
N ASP A 106 -3.58 -5.26 -26.08
CA ASP A 106 -2.97 -4.11 -25.43
C ASP A 106 -3.98 -3.44 -24.48
N ASN A 107 -3.53 -3.17 -23.26
CA ASN A 107 -4.38 -2.62 -22.20
C ASN A 107 -4.95 -1.23 -22.54
N TYR A 108 -4.24 -0.41 -23.31
CA TYR A 108 -4.72 0.92 -23.66
C TYR A 108 -6.01 0.85 -24.50
N TYR A 109 -5.99 0.05 -25.57
CA TYR A 109 -7.17 -0.14 -26.42
C TYR A 109 -8.29 -0.90 -25.69
N ALA A 110 -7.93 -1.84 -24.82
CA ALA A 110 -8.92 -2.54 -23.99
C ALA A 110 -9.64 -1.56 -23.05
N LEU A 111 -8.92 -0.68 -22.37
CA LEU A 111 -9.47 0.33 -21.46
C LEU A 111 -10.32 1.37 -22.19
N LEU A 112 -9.91 1.80 -23.41
CA LEU A 112 -10.71 2.68 -24.26
C LEU A 112 -12.10 2.06 -24.58
N ASN A 113 -12.11 0.79 -24.98
CA ASN A 113 -13.38 0.08 -25.25
C ASN A 113 -14.20 -0.11 -23.98
N LEU A 114 -13.58 -0.43 -22.87
CA LEU A 114 -14.27 -0.58 -21.57
C LEU A 114 -14.89 0.74 -21.12
N SER A 115 -14.26 1.89 -21.38
CA SER A 115 -14.77 3.20 -20.96
C SER A 115 -16.11 3.55 -21.60
N ILE A 116 -16.47 2.94 -22.72
CA ILE A 116 -17.77 3.11 -23.38
C ILE A 116 -18.92 2.49 -22.55
N SER A 117 -18.68 1.29 -22.00
CA SER A 117 -19.74 0.50 -21.36
C SER A 117 -19.62 0.42 -19.82
N TYR A 118 -18.42 0.62 -19.29
CA TYR A 118 -18.08 0.41 -17.88
C TYR A 118 -17.60 1.67 -17.15
N ARG A 119 -17.76 2.85 -17.73
CA ARG A 119 -17.45 4.13 -17.08
C ARG A 119 -18.22 4.26 -15.77
N GLY A 120 -17.50 4.48 -14.66
CA GLY A 120 -18.07 4.63 -13.32
C GLY A 120 -18.78 3.36 -12.80
N LYS A 121 -18.39 2.15 -13.26
CA LYS A 121 -19.07 0.89 -12.89
C LYS A 121 -18.14 -0.15 -12.28
N ILE A 122 -16.85 0.11 -12.16
CA ILE A 122 -15.88 -0.85 -11.63
C ILE A 122 -15.61 -0.52 -10.16
N ASP A 123 -15.87 -1.46 -9.29
CA ASP A 123 -15.67 -1.29 -7.85
C ASP A 123 -14.22 -1.52 -7.44
N VAL A 124 -13.50 -2.42 -8.12
CA VAL A 124 -12.10 -2.73 -7.78
C VAL A 124 -11.28 -2.92 -9.04
N ILE A 125 -10.16 -2.22 -9.10
CA ILE A 125 -9.12 -2.43 -10.11
C ILE A 125 -7.86 -2.93 -9.39
N TYR A 126 -7.27 -4.02 -9.89
CA TYR A 126 -5.95 -4.47 -9.49
C TYR A 126 -5.05 -4.53 -10.72
N ILE A 127 -3.90 -3.90 -10.64
CA ILE A 127 -2.89 -3.94 -11.70
C ILE A 127 -1.55 -4.47 -11.18
N ASP A 128 -0.89 -5.25 -12.03
CA ASP A 128 0.46 -5.78 -11.84
C ASP A 128 1.29 -5.37 -13.06
N PRO A 129 1.77 -4.11 -13.10
CA PRO A 129 2.53 -3.61 -14.23
C PRO A 129 3.93 -4.26 -14.28
N PRO A 130 4.63 -4.20 -15.41
CA PRO A 130 6.01 -4.65 -15.47
C PRO A 130 6.89 -3.82 -14.52
N TYR A 131 7.75 -4.50 -13.75
CA TYR A 131 8.58 -3.84 -12.71
C TYR A 131 9.90 -3.27 -13.28
N GLY A 132 10.20 -3.47 -14.54
CA GLY A 132 11.37 -2.96 -15.21
C GLY A 132 11.73 -3.72 -16.49
N LYS A 133 12.90 -3.41 -17.06
CA LYS A 133 13.37 -3.93 -18.33
C LYS A 133 13.35 -5.45 -18.45
N ASP A 134 13.69 -6.15 -17.36
CA ASP A 134 13.86 -7.60 -17.36
C ASP A 134 12.52 -8.36 -17.31
N ASP A 135 11.43 -7.67 -16.97
CA ASP A 135 10.11 -8.28 -16.77
C ASP A 135 9.20 -8.17 -18.00
N MET A 136 9.57 -7.39 -19.01
CA MET A 136 8.71 -7.14 -20.18
C MET A 136 8.84 -8.15 -21.31
N GLY A 137 9.85 -9.02 -21.31
CA GLY A 137 9.99 -10.11 -22.27
C GLY A 137 9.81 -9.69 -23.74
N TYR A 138 9.03 -10.49 -24.49
CA TYR A 138 8.74 -10.24 -25.91
C TYR A 138 7.98 -8.91 -26.16
N PHE A 139 7.10 -8.51 -25.26
CA PHE A 139 6.33 -7.26 -25.38
C PHE A 139 7.21 -6.00 -25.29
N ALA A 140 8.35 -6.07 -24.62
CA ALA A 140 9.32 -4.98 -24.62
C ALA A 140 9.89 -4.70 -26.01
N LYS A 141 9.99 -5.74 -26.87
CA LYS A 141 10.56 -5.62 -28.21
C LYS A 141 9.56 -5.12 -29.27
N THR A 142 8.27 -5.35 -29.07
CA THR A 142 7.26 -5.10 -30.10
C THR A 142 6.63 -3.72 -30.04
N ASN A 143 6.52 -3.12 -28.84
CA ASN A 143 5.81 -1.85 -28.67
C ASN A 143 6.70 -0.68 -28.17
N TYR A 144 7.90 -0.99 -27.68
CA TYR A 144 8.82 0.01 -27.14
C TYR A 144 10.23 -0.37 -27.58
N GLU A 145 10.71 0.26 -28.64
CA GLU A 145 12.01 -0.03 -29.30
C GLU A 145 13.22 0.21 -28.39
N ASN A 146 13.05 0.88 -27.27
CA ASN A 146 14.10 1.17 -26.30
C ASN A 146 13.90 0.47 -24.97
N ALA A 147 15.01 0.09 -24.37
CA ALA A 147 15.09 -0.45 -23.02
C ALA A 147 14.24 0.40 -22.07
N ILE A 148 13.17 -0.19 -21.47
CA ILE A 148 12.32 0.53 -20.58
C ILE A 148 13.14 1.02 -19.41
N THR A 149 13.45 2.29 -19.49
CA THR A 149 13.87 3.08 -18.36
C THR A 149 12.63 3.30 -17.46
N ARG A 150 12.84 3.77 -16.27
CA ARG A 150 11.77 4.19 -15.35
C ARG A 150 10.79 5.14 -16.03
N ASP A 151 11.28 6.07 -16.83
CA ASP A 151 10.48 7.08 -17.52
C ASP A 151 9.51 6.45 -18.51
N ASN A 152 9.94 5.41 -19.24
CA ASN A 152 9.07 4.66 -20.15
C ASN A 152 7.96 3.91 -19.40
N LEU A 153 8.25 3.35 -18.20
CA LEU A 153 7.24 2.72 -17.36
C LEU A 153 6.15 3.73 -16.99
N LEU A 154 6.54 4.91 -16.55
CA LEU A 154 5.60 5.96 -16.13
C LEU A 154 4.84 6.53 -17.32
N SER A 155 5.51 6.75 -18.44
CA SER A 155 4.88 7.20 -19.70
C SER A 155 3.87 6.18 -20.22
N MET A 156 4.14 4.88 -20.08
CA MET A 156 3.20 3.80 -20.43
C MET A 156 2.03 3.75 -19.46
N LEU A 157 2.26 3.89 -18.16
CA LEU A 157 1.22 3.80 -17.14
C LEU A 157 0.28 5.00 -17.17
N TYR A 158 0.77 6.21 -17.41
CA TYR A 158 0.02 7.45 -17.32
C TYR A 158 -1.33 7.41 -18.08
N PRO A 159 -1.38 7.18 -19.40
CA PRO A 159 -2.64 7.16 -20.14
C PRO A 159 -3.56 6.01 -19.72
N ARG A 160 -3.01 4.87 -19.31
CA ARG A 160 -3.78 3.73 -18.85
C ARG A 160 -4.41 3.97 -17.48
N LEU A 161 -3.71 4.64 -16.59
CA LEU A 161 -4.24 5.03 -15.27
C LEU A 161 -5.32 6.11 -15.38
N LEU A 162 -5.20 7.06 -16.32
CA LEU A 162 -6.27 8.02 -16.62
C LEU A 162 -7.56 7.34 -17.07
N LEU A 163 -7.45 6.31 -17.92
CA LEU A 163 -8.62 5.52 -18.34
C LEU A 163 -9.16 4.66 -17.19
N ALA A 164 -8.28 4.04 -16.41
CA ALA A 164 -8.67 3.26 -15.23
C ALA A 164 -9.43 4.12 -14.22
N LYS A 165 -8.98 5.38 -13.98
CA LYS A 165 -9.68 6.35 -13.14
C LYS A 165 -11.12 6.56 -13.58
N GLN A 166 -11.39 6.66 -14.90
CA GLN A 166 -12.73 6.85 -15.43
C GLN A 166 -13.66 5.63 -15.26
N LEU A 167 -13.09 4.44 -15.11
CA LEU A 167 -13.86 3.20 -14.94
C LEU A 167 -14.35 3.00 -13.49
N LEU A 168 -13.61 3.54 -12.51
CA LEU A 168 -13.95 3.37 -11.09
C LEU A 168 -15.27 4.05 -10.73
N THR A 169 -16.03 3.37 -9.86
CA THR A 169 -17.14 4.01 -9.14
C THR A 169 -16.61 5.03 -8.12
N ASP A 170 -17.48 5.91 -7.63
CA ASP A 170 -17.13 6.89 -6.57
C ASP A 170 -16.64 6.21 -5.28
N LYS A 171 -16.97 4.93 -5.07
CA LYS A 171 -16.50 4.10 -3.96
C LYS A 171 -15.47 3.06 -4.36
N GLY A 172 -14.99 3.15 -5.60
CA GLY A 172 -14.05 2.21 -6.16
C GLY A 172 -12.65 2.34 -5.59
N VAL A 173 -11.93 1.23 -5.58
CA VAL A 173 -10.53 1.16 -5.13
C VAL A 173 -9.65 0.63 -6.25
N ILE A 174 -8.51 1.29 -6.46
CA ILE A 174 -7.45 0.77 -7.31
C ILE A 174 -6.26 0.31 -6.48
N PHE A 175 -5.76 -0.89 -6.77
CA PHE A 175 -4.53 -1.46 -6.20
C PHE A 175 -3.46 -1.59 -7.28
N VAL A 176 -2.24 -1.15 -6.99
CA VAL A 176 -1.10 -1.19 -7.90
C VAL A 176 0.06 -1.91 -7.22
N SER A 177 0.42 -3.10 -7.71
CA SER A 177 1.62 -3.81 -7.27
C SER A 177 2.86 -3.21 -7.91
N ILE A 178 3.91 -2.98 -7.13
CA ILE A 178 5.17 -2.42 -7.63
C ILE A 178 6.36 -2.80 -6.72
N ASP A 179 7.56 -2.91 -7.28
CA ASP A 179 8.77 -3.17 -6.51
C ASP A 179 9.37 -1.88 -5.91
N GLU A 180 10.34 -2.04 -5.00
CA GLU A 180 10.97 -0.92 -4.30
C GLU A 180 11.73 0.04 -5.23
N ARG A 181 12.16 -0.40 -6.42
CA ARG A 181 12.91 0.44 -7.38
C ARG A 181 12.04 1.54 -7.96
N ASN A 182 10.77 1.23 -8.18
CA ASN A 182 9.82 2.10 -8.85
C ASN A 182 8.70 2.60 -7.95
N HIS A 183 8.61 2.11 -6.71
CA HIS A 183 7.55 2.43 -5.75
C HIS A 183 7.33 3.94 -5.58
N ALA A 184 8.38 4.69 -5.25
CA ALA A 184 8.28 6.14 -5.02
C ALA A 184 7.79 6.90 -6.27
N TYR A 185 8.21 6.46 -7.44
CA TYR A 185 7.86 7.11 -8.71
C TYR A 185 6.42 6.80 -9.14
N VAL A 186 6.01 5.54 -8.99
CA VAL A 186 4.61 5.15 -9.26
C VAL A 186 3.68 5.78 -8.22
N LYS A 187 4.11 5.91 -6.95
CA LYS A 187 3.35 6.66 -5.93
C LYS A 187 3.14 8.12 -6.35
N ALA A 188 4.21 8.81 -6.78
CA ALA A 188 4.12 10.19 -7.25
C ALA A 188 3.21 10.34 -8.49
N LEU A 189 3.28 9.39 -9.43
CA LEU A 189 2.40 9.35 -10.59
C LEU A 189 0.93 9.15 -10.18
N MET A 190 0.69 8.25 -9.23
CA MET A 190 -0.65 8.00 -8.70
C MET A 190 -1.20 9.21 -7.96
N ASP A 191 -0.37 9.93 -7.19
CA ASP A 191 -0.76 11.18 -6.52
C ASP A 191 -1.16 12.26 -7.53
N GLU A 192 -0.45 12.36 -8.66
CA GLU A 192 -0.82 13.31 -9.74
C GLU A 192 -2.17 12.95 -10.37
N ILE A 193 -2.41 11.65 -10.64
CA ILE A 193 -3.62 11.21 -11.35
C ILE A 193 -4.83 11.12 -10.43
N PHE A 194 -4.65 10.50 -9.26
CA PHE A 194 -5.75 10.20 -8.33
C PHE A 194 -5.88 11.24 -7.22
N GLU A 195 -4.94 12.17 -7.10
CA GLU A 195 -4.79 13.17 -6.04
C GLU A 195 -4.32 12.56 -4.71
N GLU A 196 -3.33 13.19 -4.06
CA GLU A 196 -2.71 12.70 -2.82
C GLU A 196 -3.74 12.47 -1.70
N ARG A 197 -4.77 13.30 -1.61
CA ARG A 197 -5.86 13.15 -0.61
C ARG A 197 -6.63 11.85 -0.74
N ASN A 198 -6.60 11.21 -1.88
CA ASN A 198 -7.27 9.93 -2.18
C ASN A 198 -6.34 8.72 -1.98
N PHE A 199 -5.10 8.96 -1.52
CA PHE A 199 -4.21 7.90 -1.12
C PHE A 199 -4.75 7.19 0.13
N LEU A 200 -4.91 5.88 0.03
CA LEU A 200 -5.51 5.08 1.06
C LEU A 200 -4.46 4.41 1.95
N LEU A 201 -3.57 3.64 1.35
CA LEU A 201 -2.54 2.90 2.07
C LEU A 201 -1.46 2.34 1.14
N ASP A 202 -0.35 1.99 1.77
CA ASP A 202 0.79 1.29 1.19
C ASP A 202 1.01 -0.01 1.94
N ILE A 203 0.94 -1.13 1.22
CA ILE A 203 1.00 -2.48 1.79
C ILE A 203 2.33 -3.12 1.41
N PRO A 204 3.26 -3.36 2.34
CA PRO A 204 4.39 -4.23 2.08
C PRO A 204 3.92 -5.69 1.99
N ARG A 205 4.25 -6.37 0.88
CA ARG A 205 3.86 -7.76 0.62
C ARG A 205 5.07 -8.67 0.52
N LEU A 206 5.06 -9.80 1.20
CA LEU A 206 6.11 -10.80 1.10
C LEU A 206 6.16 -11.40 -0.31
N ILE A 207 7.34 -11.34 -0.97
CA ILE A 207 7.60 -12.02 -2.24
C ILE A 207 8.05 -13.46 -1.97
N LYS A 208 9.01 -13.64 -1.03
CA LYS A 208 9.58 -14.94 -0.65
C LYS A 208 10.17 -14.88 0.76
N LYS A 209 10.13 -15.98 1.48
CA LYS A 209 10.69 -16.08 2.85
C LYS A 209 12.21 -16.13 2.90
N GLY A 210 12.83 -16.75 1.93
CA GLY A 210 14.28 -16.95 1.89
C GLY A 210 14.85 -16.60 0.54
N GLY A 211 16.16 -16.47 0.45
CA GLY A 211 16.91 -16.21 -0.77
C GLY A 211 18.32 -16.82 -0.65
N LYS A 212 19.05 -16.86 -1.74
CA LYS A 212 20.46 -17.23 -1.72
C LYS A 212 21.20 -16.25 -0.81
N SER A 213 22.19 -16.74 -0.07
CA SER A 213 23.12 -15.90 0.66
C SER A 213 23.70 -14.87 -0.29
N THR A 214 23.49 -13.60 -0.02
CA THR A 214 24.03 -12.48 -0.77
C THR A 214 24.91 -11.65 0.16
N GLN A 215 25.92 -10.97 -0.37
CA GLN A 215 26.74 -10.04 0.42
C GLN A 215 25.98 -8.74 0.77
N THR A 216 24.74 -8.59 0.28
CA THR A 216 23.90 -7.42 0.47
C THR A 216 22.59 -7.78 1.17
N ILE A 217 21.83 -6.77 1.57
CA ILE A 217 20.50 -6.94 2.18
C ILE A 217 19.57 -7.67 1.22
N GLN A 218 18.88 -8.71 1.71
CA GLN A 218 17.89 -9.45 0.93
C GLN A 218 16.62 -8.63 0.77
N LYS A 219 16.14 -8.55 -0.47
CA LYS A 219 14.88 -7.89 -0.85
C LYS A 219 13.78 -8.94 -0.94
N ASN A 220 12.96 -9.04 0.09
CA ASN A 220 11.98 -10.10 0.27
C ASN A 220 10.54 -9.62 0.14
N HIS A 221 10.31 -8.33 -0.15
CA HIS A 221 8.98 -7.74 -0.28
C HIS A 221 8.88 -6.83 -1.49
N ASP A 222 7.67 -6.62 -1.95
CA ASP A 222 7.21 -5.57 -2.86
C ASP A 222 6.09 -4.78 -2.18
N TYR A 223 5.47 -3.86 -2.88
CA TYR A 223 4.46 -2.96 -2.36
C TYR A 223 3.17 -3.05 -3.16
N ILE A 224 2.06 -2.74 -2.50
CA ILE A 224 0.77 -2.52 -3.15
C ILE A 224 0.26 -1.16 -2.70
N LEU A 225 0.23 -0.21 -3.64
CA LEU A 225 -0.37 1.11 -3.44
C LEU A 225 -1.88 1.02 -3.63
N ALA A 226 -2.64 1.69 -2.78
CA ALA A 226 -4.10 1.75 -2.91
C ALA A 226 -4.61 3.19 -2.87
N TYR A 227 -5.58 3.48 -3.76
CA TYR A 227 -6.27 4.76 -3.86
C TYR A 227 -7.79 4.55 -3.96
N THR A 228 -8.55 5.48 -3.40
CA THR A 228 -10.02 5.50 -3.46
C THR A 228 -10.55 6.94 -3.42
N PHE A 229 -11.71 7.18 -4.02
CA PHE A 229 -12.40 8.46 -3.89
C PHE A 229 -13.35 8.54 -2.68
N ASP A 230 -13.63 7.39 -2.04
CA ASP A 230 -14.47 7.29 -0.85
C ASP A 230 -13.61 7.55 0.41
N GLN A 231 -13.68 8.76 0.97
CA GLN A 231 -12.97 9.14 2.19
C GLN A 231 -13.50 8.40 3.44
N ASP A 232 -14.74 7.91 3.36
CA ASP A 232 -15.42 7.19 4.45
C ASP A 232 -15.40 5.67 4.25
N ILE A 233 -14.52 5.15 3.40
CA ILE A 233 -14.45 3.72 3.09
C ILE A 233 -14.27 2.89 4.36
N LEU A 234 -15.16 1.94 4.56
CA LEU A 234 -15.09 0.96 5.64
C LEU A 234 -14.61 -0.38 5.08
N PHE A 235 -13.47 -0.83 5.57
CA PHE A 235 -12.96 -2.14 5.22
C PHE A 235 -13.66 -3.26 6.00
N SER A 236 -13.75 -4.43 5.38
CA SER A 236 -14.11 -5.65 6.10
C SER A 236 -13.06 -5.92 7.18
N GLN A 237 -13.45 -6.69 8.18
CA GLN A 237 -12.55 -7.14 9.23
C GLN A 237 -12.09 -8.58 8.95
N ILE A 238 -10.96 -8.96 9.51
CA ILE A 238 -10.44 -10.32 9.50
C ILE A 238 -10.64 -11.00 10.84
N GLU A 239 -10.76 -12.32 10.83
CA GLU A 239 -10.80 -13.10 12.07
C GLU A 239 -9.53 -12.87 12.90
N LYS A 240 -9.71 -12.71 14.19
CA LYS A 240 -8.60 -12.70 15.13
C LYS A 240 -8.01 -14.11 15.21
N ASP A 241 -6.70 -14.17 15.41
CA ASP A 241 -6.09 -15.40 15.91
C ASP A 241 -6.50 -15.60 17.37
N ILE A 242 -7.39 -16.56 17.59
CA ILE A 242 -7.93 -16.89 18.93
C ILE A 242 -7.00 -17.83 19.73
N ALA A 243 -5.91 -18.33 19.16
CA ALA A 243 -4.98 -19.25 19.86
C ALA A 243 -4.36 -18.64 21.11
N ALA A 244 -4.24 -17.30 21.17
CA ALA A 244 -3.76 -16.59 22.35
C ALA A 244 -4.80 -16.55 23.50
N TYR A 245 -6.08 -16.73 23.21
CA TYR A 245 -7.18 -16.68 24.18
C TYR A 245 -7.45 -18.06 24.78
N LYS A 246 -6.57 -18.51 25.67
CA LYS A 246 -6.56 -19.87 26.20
C LYS A 246 -7.04 -19.99 27.66
N TYR A 247 -7.27 -18.88 28.33
CA TYR A 247 -7.70 -18.85 29.72
C TYR A 247 -9.21 -18.63 29.82
N GLU A 248 -9.83 -19.18 30.84
CA GLU A 248 -11.25 -19.09 31.14
C GLU A 248 -11.43 -18.65 32.60
N ASP A 249 -12.53 -17.97 32.91
CA ASP A 249 -13.01 -17.64 34.25
C ASP A 249 -14.54 -17.69 34.30
N GLU A 250 -15.14 -17.26 35.41
CA GLU A 250 -16.59 -17.23 35.62
C GLU A 250 -17.35 -16.42 34.56
N TYR A 251 -16.68 -15.50 33.85
CA TYR A 251 -17.30 -14.62 32.82
C TYR A 251 -17.19 -15.20 31.42
N VAL A 252 -16.71 -16.42 31.23
CA VAL A 252 -16.43 -17.01 29.90
C VAL A 252 -17.64 -17.02 28.97
N ASN A 253 -18.84 -17.26 29.52
CA ASN A 253 -20.08 -17.29 28.72
C ASN A 253 -20.47 -15.91 28.17
N GLU A 254 -20.15 -14.85 28.87
CA GLU A 254 -20.47 -13.47 28.51
C GLU A 254 -19.31 -12.81 27.76
N ARG A 255 -18.10 -12.92 28.29
CA ARG A 255 -16.91 -12.19 27.82
C ARG A 255 -16.01 -13.00 26.90
N GLY A 256 -16.28 -14.30 26.77
CA GLY A 256 -15.41 -15.26 26.06
C GLY A 256 -14.13 -15.57 26.83
N LYS A 257 -13.29 -16.41 26.26
CA LYS A 257 -11.93 -16.70 26.77
C LYS A 257 -11.08 -15.43 26.78
N PHE A 258 -10.01 -15.44 27.60
CA PHE A 258 -9.09 -14.29 27.65
C PHE A 258 -7.63 -14.68 27.43
N ALA A 259 -6.84 -13.68 27.08
CA ALA A 259 -5.39 -13.74 26.95
C ALA A 259 -4.74 -12.87 28.03
N LEU A 260 -3.54 -13.26 28.47
CA LEU A 260 -2.67 -12.49 29.36
C LEU A 260 -1.48 -11.99 28.55
N SER A 261 -1.66 -10.90 27.81
CA SER A 261 -0.65 -10.36 26.91
C SER A 261 0.25 -9.32 27.54
N GLN A 262 -0.22 -8.64 28.57
CA GLN A 262 0.51 -7.54 29.19
C GLN A 262 0.46 -7.59 30.71
N THR A 263 1.61 -7.31 31.34
CA THR A 263 1.66 -6.97 32.76
C THR A 263 1.00 -5.62 33.02
N LEU A 264 0.42 -5.44 34.19
CA LEU A 264 -0.22 -4.19 34.57
C LEU A 264 0.82 -3.08 34.78
N ASP A 265 2.05 -3.40 35.12
CA ASP A 265 3.18 -2.49 35.24
C ASP A 265 4.08 -2.49 34.01
N TYR A 266 4.79 -1.41 33.76
CA TYR A 266 5.78 -1.28 32.69
C TYR A 266 6.78 -0.17 33.01
N SER A 267 7.97 -0.22 32.37
CA SER A 267 8.89 0.90 32.34
C SER A 267 8.39 1.93 31.36
N SER A 268 7.97 3.08 31.82
CA SER A 268 7.38 4.14 31.00
C SER A 268 8.48 4.98 30.35
N LEU A 269 8.14 5.62 29.21
CA LEU A 269 9.01 6.61 28.57
C LEU A 269 9.00 7.96 29.31
N MET A 270 8.00 8.17 30.16
CA MET A 270 7.89 9.35 31.02
C MET A 270 7.25 8.90 32.35
N TYR A 271 8.01 9.03 33.43
CA TYR A 271 7.54 8.70 34.77
C TYR A 271 6.40 9.63 35.21
N SER A 272 5.39 9.07 35.83
CA SER A 272 4.25 9.80 36.39
C SER A 272 3.97 9.34 37.83
N PRO A 273 4.13 10.20 38.86
CA PRO A 273 3.88 9.86 40.25
C PRO A 273 2.46 9.35 40.49
N ASN A 274 1.46 9.88 39.75
CA ASN A 274 0.07 9.47 39.83
C ASN A 274 -0.18 8.02 39.36
N MET A 275 0.76 7.44 38.65
CA MET A 275 0.72 6.08 38.12
C MET A 275 1.65 5.11 38.91
N ASP A 276 2.29 5.59 39.98
CA ASP A 276 3.20 4.82 40.84
C ASP A 276 2.62 4.75 42.26
N PHE A 277 1.84 3.71 42.55
CA PHE A 277 1.14 3.52 43.81
C PHE A 277 1.10 2.02 44.19
N LYS A 278 0.85 1.74 45.47
CA LYS A 278 0.67 0.37 45.97
C LYS A 278 -0.72 -0.16 45.59
N ILE A 279 -0.79 -1.40 45.14
CA ILE A 279 -2.03 -2.15 44.89
C ILE A 279 -2.08 -3.32 45.86
N GLU A 280 -3.18 -3.41 46.61
CA GLU A 280 -3.51 -4.58 47.42
C GLU A 280 -4.37 -5.53 46.56
N PHE A 281 -3.92 -6.78 46.40
CA PHE A 281 -4.61 -7.82 45.66
C PHE A 281 -4.39 -9.18 46.30
N ASN A 282 -5.45 -9.93 46.62
CA ASN A 282 -5.41 -11.24 47.27
C ASN A 282 -4.54 -11.24 48.54
N GLY A 283 -4.61 -10.18 49.37
CA GLY A 283 -3.85 -10.06 50.61
C GLY A 283 -2.34 -9.79 50.44
N LYS A 284 -1.90 -9.50 49.22
CA LYS A 284 -0.51 -9.11 48.88
C LYS A 284 -0.45 -7.68 48.39
N ILE A 285 0.67 -7.01 48.64
CA ILE A 285 0.94 -5.66 48.12
C ILE A 285 1.82 -5.76 46.90
N TYR A 286 1.38 -5.12 45.81
CA TYR A 286 2.09 -4.99 44.53
C TYR A 286 2.53 -3.58 44.29
N ILE A 287 3.73 -3.42 43.72
CA ILE A 287 4.33 -2.14 43.34
C ILE A 287 4.87 -2.24 41.90
N PRO A 288 4.89 -1.15 41.13
CA PRO A 288 5.43 -1.18 39.79
C PRO A 288 6.93 -1.55 39.79
N GLY A 289 7.33 -2.51 38.92
CA GLY A 289 8.70 -2.98 38.81
C GLY A 289 9.10 -4.02 39.87
N SER A 290 8.27 -4.29 40.88
CA SER A 290 8.44 -5.30 41.94
C SER A 290 9.72 -5.14 42.80
N ASP A 291 10.33 -3.95 42.84
CA ASP A 291 11.52 -3.60 43.64
C ASP A 291 11.13 -2.53 44.66
N ILE A 292 11.11 -2.92 45.95
CA ILE A 292 10.65 -2.02 47.05
C ILE A 292 11.62 -0.85 47.26
N HIS A 293 12.92 -1.06 47.12
CA HIS A 293 13.91 -0.01 47.32
C HIS A 293 13.77 1.08 46.23
N LYS A 294 13.67 0.67 44.98
CA LYS A 294 13.43 1.58 43.85
C LYS A 294 12.09 2.28 43.95
N PHE A 295 11.06 1.60 44.43
CA PHE A 295 9.76 2.22 44.68
C PHE A 295 9.87 3.33 45.73
N GLU A 296 10.57 3.11 46.84
CA GLU A 296 10.78 4.12 47.88
C GLU A 296 11.66 5.28 47.37
N GLU A 297 12.73 4.99 46.62
CA GLU A 297 13.56 6.03 45.99
C GLU A 297 12.72 6.96 45.10
N ARG A 298 11.85 6.41 44.25
CA ARG A 298 10.95 7.19 43.39
C ARG A 298 10.02 8.10 44.19
N HIS A 299 9.48 7.59 45.30
CA HIS A 299 8.59 8.36 46.19
C HIS A 299 9.33 9.43 47.01
N ASN A 300 10.62 9.28 47.20
CA ASN A 300 11.52 10.26 47.80
C ASN A 300 12.08 11.29 46.79
N GLY A 301 11.57 11.29 45.56
CA GLY A 301 11.96 12.23 44.51
C GLY A 301 13.18 11.81 43.67
N SER A 302 13.74 10.62 43.93
CA SER A 302 14.85 10.07 43.13
C SER A 302 14.32 9.11 42.07
N HIS A 303 13.91 9.66 40.93
CA HIS A 303 13.43 8.88 39.78
C HIS A 303 14.07 9.34 38.48
N GLY A 304 14.18 8.44 37.51
CA GLY A 304 14.58 8.75 36.15
C GLY A 304 13.44 9.38 35.32
N ILE A 305 13.77 9.86 34.13
CA ILE A 305 12.76 10.25 33.13
C ILE A 305 11.92 9.03 32.77
N THR A 306 12.57 7.88 32.64
CA THR A 306 11.95 6.57 32.38
C THR A 306 11.97 5.76 33.66
N ASP A 307 10.84 5.32 34.15
CA ASP A 307 10.76 4.47 35.33
C ASP A 307 9.49 3.63 35.36
N TRP A 308 9.35 2.75 36.33
CA TRP A 308 8.25 1.80 36.44
C TRP A 308 6.99 2.47 36.97
N VAL A 309 5.87 2.27 36.27
CA VAL A 309 4.53 2.76 36.62
C VAL A 309 3.47 1.72 36.25
N TRP A 310 2.23 1.92 36.75
CA TRP A 310 1.08 1.15 36.28
C TRP A 310 0.57 1.69 34.93
N ARG A 311 0.01 0.79 34.12
CA ARG A 311 -0.66 1.17 32.87
C ARG A 311 -2.02 1.82 33.07
N TRP A 312 -2.62 1.56 34.23
CA TRP A 312 -3.94 2.04 34.58
C TRP A 312 -3.87 2.96 35.78
N SER A 313 -4.70 4.01 35.79
CA SER A 313 -4.88 4.89 36.94
C SER A 313 -5.44 4.13 38.14
N LYS A 314 -5.30 4.67 39.32
CA LYS A 314 -5.79 4.04 40.54
C LYS A 314 -7.28 3.67 40.45
N SER A 315 -8.15 4.58 39.97
CA SER A 315 -9.58 4.30 39.77
C SER A 315 -9.84 3.22 38.73
N ALA A 316 -9.00 3.12 37.66
CA ALA A 316 -9.14 2.07 36.67
C ALA A 316 -8.69 0.71 37.23
N VAL A 317 -7.66 0.67 38.07
CA VAL A 317 -7.22 -0.54 38.76
C VAL A 317 -8.30 -1.04 39.72
N GLU A 318 -8.86 -0.18 40.58
CA GLU A 318 -9.94 -0.52 41.48
C GLU A 318 -11.16 -1.07 40.73
N TRP A 319 -11.53 -0.42 39.63
CA TRP A 319 -12.58 -0.91 38.72
C TRP A 319 -12.21 -2.28 38.13
N GLY A 320 -10.97 -2.45 37.69
CA GLY A 320 -10.49 -3.67 37.06
C GLY A 320 -10.46 -4.86 38.01
N ILE A 321 -10.09 -4.64 39.28
CA ILE A 321 -10.16 -5.65 40.33
C ILE A 321 -11.64 -6.03 40.59
N LYS A 322 -12.49 -5.05 40.80
CA LYS A 322 -13.93 -5.26 41.07
C LYS A 322 -14.63 -6.03 39.93
N ASN A 323 -14.23 -5.81 38.68
CA ASN A 323 -14.87 -6.40 37.52
C ASN A 323 -14.08 -7.60 36.94
N GLY A 324 -13.07 -8.11 37.65
CA GLY A 324 -12.35 -9.32 37.27
C GLY A 324 -11.42 -9.15 36.05
N PHE A 325 -10.99 -7.92 35.70
CA PHE A 325 -10.07 -7.65 34.60
C PHE A 325 -8.58 -7.74 34.99
N ILE A 326 -8.28 -7.90 36.26
CA ILE A 326 -6.91 -8.02 36.76
C ILE A 326 -6.76 -9.41 37.37
N VAL A 327 -5.60 -10.03 37.14
CA VAL A 327 -5.24 -11.33 37.66
C VAL A 327 -3.77 -11.36 38.07
N GLU A 328 -3.48 -12.08 39.15
CA GLU A 328 -2.14 -12.43 39.55
C GLU A 328 -1.63 -13.63 38.74
N LYS A 329 -0.39 -13.57 38.26
CA LYS A 329 0.26 -14.68 37.61
C LYS A 329 1.72 -14.78 38.02
N GLU A 330 2.15 -15.98 38.31
CA GLU A 330 3.55 -16.31 38.56
C GLU A 330 4.37 -16.37 37.27
N ASN A 331 5.53 -15.74 37.30
CA ASN A 331 6.53 -15.90 36.24
C ASN A 331 7.29 -17.19 36.49
N SER A 332 7.15 -18.18 35.63
CA SER A 332 7.74 -19.52 35.75
C SER A 332 9.27 -19.55 35.82
N LYS A 333 9.95 -18.47 35.41
CA LYS A 333 11.41 -18.39 35.43
C LYS A 333 11.97 -17.76 36.72
N THR A 334 11.28 -16.76 37.24
CA THR A 334 11.75 -15.98 38.39
C THR A 334 10.99 -16.29 39.68
N HIS A 335 9.93 -17.11 39.61
CA HIS A 335 9.00 -17.41 40.71
C HIS A 335 8.42 -16.16 41.39
N THR A 336 8.40 -15.02 40.66
CA THR A 336 7.80 -13.79 41.15
C THR A 336 6.39 -13.65 40.61
N PHE A 337 5.50 -13.10 41.45
CA PHE A 337 4.13 -12.84 41.07
C PHE A 337 4.01 -11.42 40.52
N ARG A 338 3.27 -11.26 39.40
CA ARG A 338 2.95 -9.97 38.83
C ARG A 338 1.46 -9.88 38.49
N LEU A 339 0.96 -8.66 38.45
CA LEU A 339 -0.41 -8.40 38.01
C LEU A 339 -0.45 -8.27 36.50
N TYR A 340 -1.46 -8.90 35.90
CA TYR A 340 -1.74 -8.88 34.46
C TYR A 340 -3.14 -8.36 34.20
N THR A 341 -3.34 -7.72 33.06
CA THR A 341 -4.67 -7.40 32.56
C THR A 341 -5.20 -8.56 31.74
N LYS A 342 -6.46 -8.96 31.97
CA LYS A 342 -7.18 -9.90 31.11
C LYS A 342 -7.69 -9.19 29.87
N THR A 343 -7.30 -9.69 28.69
CA THR A 343 -7.85 -9.27 27.39
C THR A 343 -8.89 -10.30 26.97
N TYR A 344 -10.16 -10.00 27.16
CA TYR A 344 -11.24 -10.90 26.76
C TYR A 344 -11.50 -10.87 25.28
N LEU A 345 -12.06 -11.96 24.75
CA LEU A 345 -12.38 -12.10 23.33
C LEU A 345 -13.51 -11.19 22.90
N ASN A 346 -14.56 -11.09 23.74
CA ASN A 346 -15.84 -10.46 23.40
C ASN A 346 -16.03 -9.09 24.04
N CYS A 347 -15.11 -8.66 24.91
CA CYS A 347 -15.22 -7.35 25.55
C CYS A 347 -13.86 -6.75 25.90
N ARG A 348 -13.86 -5.46 26.20
CA ARG A 348 -12.70 -4.73 26.71
C ARG A 348 -13.13 -3.65 27.70
N LYS A 349 -12.16 -3.13 28.46
CA LYS A 349 -12.35 -1.88 29.15
C LYS A 349 -12.52 -0.74 28.13
N ALA A 350 -13.56 0.04 28.23
CA ALA A 350 -13.78 1.19 27.34
C ALA A 350 -12.62 2.19 27.46
N LYS A 351 -12.27 2.82 26.33
CA LYS A 351 -11.21 3.83 26.29
C LYS A 351 -11.67 5.05 27.10
N ASN A 352 -10.85 5.48 28.08
CA ASN A 352 -11.10 6.65 28.95
C ASN A 352 -12.34 6.54 29.86
N LYS A 353 -12.94 5.35 30.01
CA LYS A 353 -14.08 5.10 30.91
C LYS A 353 -13.86 3.83 31.70
N ASN A 354 -14.43 3.75 32.88
CA ASN A 354 -14.45 2.57 33.74
C ASN A 354 -15.73 1.76 33.49
N GLU A 355 -15.89 1.27 32.24
CA GLU A 355 -17.05 0.53 31.77
C GLU A 355 -16.61 -0.65 30.92
N ILE A 356 -17.43 -1.69 30.80
CA ILE A 356 -17.25 -2.81 29.88
C ILE A 356 -17.84 -2.43 28.53
N GLU A 357 -17.03 -2.50 27.50
CA GLU A 357 -17.46 -2.34 26.12
C GLU A 357 -17.45 -3.71 25.46
N PHE A 358 -18.62 -4.21 25.07
CA PHE A 358 -18.71 -5.44 24.29
C PHE A 358 -18.29 -5.16 22.85
N ILE A 359 -17.49 -6.05 22.31
CA ILE A 359 -16.94 -5.97 20.95
C ILE A 359 -17.37 -7.17 20.15
N ASN A 360 -17.39 -7.06 18.83
CA ASN A 360 -17.68 -8.19 17.96
C ASN A 360 -16.58 -9.25 18.15
N PRO A 361 -16.93 -10.44 18.67
CA PRO A 361 -15.94 -11.46 18.99
C PRO A 361 -15.23 -11.95 17.73
N GLY A 362 -13.93 -12.09 17.82
CA GLY A 362 -13.14 -12.75 16.79
C GLY A 362 -12.78 -11.91 15.58
N MET A 363 -13.17 -10.66 15.48
CA MET A 363 -12.83 -9.80 14.34
C MET A 363 -11.81 -8.71 14.72
N LYS A 364 -10.94 -8.36 13.79
CA LYS A 364 -9.99 -7.26 13.92
C LYS A 364 -9.81 -6.52 12.59
N PRO A 365 -9.45 -5.23 12.59
CA PRO A 365 -9.12 -4.52 11.36
C PRO A 365 -7.89 -5.14 10.68
N TYR A 366 -7.76 -4.94 9.38
CA TYR A 366 -6.55 -5.26 8.64
C TYR A 366 -5.36 -4.47 9.20
N SER A 367 -4.20 -5.10 9.12
CA SER A 367 -2.92 -4.43 9.35
C SER A 367 -2.11 -4.53 8.06
N THR A 368 -1.35 -3.48 7.72
CA THR A 368 -0.47 -3.49 6.55
C THR A 368 0.54 -4.63 6.60
N ILE A 369 1.05 -4.98 7.79
CA ILE A 369 1.97 -6.10 7.98
C ILE A 369 1.32 -7.50 7.82
N TYR A 370 -0.01 -7.58 7.74
CA TYR A 370 -0.74 -8.84 7.50
C TYR A 370 -0.30 -9.53 6.20
N TYR A 371 0.09 -8.74 5.21
CA TYR A 371 0.49 -9.24 3.90
C TYR A 371 1.95 -9.71 3.84
N LEU A 372 2.70 -9.62 4.94
CA LEU A 372 4.02 -10.25 5.08
C LEU A 372 3.96 -11.76 5.37
N ASP A 373 2.76 -12.33 5.47
CA ASP A 373 2.56 -13.77 5.61
C ASP A 373 2.91 -14.51 4.30
N ASN A 374 3.50 -15.69 4.43
CA ASN A 374 3.91 -16.53 3.30
C ASN A 374 2.76 -16.94 2.36
N LYS A 375 1.52 -16.96 2.85
CA LYS A 375 0.34 -17.26 2.02
C LYS A 375 0.12 -16.25 0.89
N PHE A 376 0.77 -15.09 0.96
CA PHE A 376 0.73 -14.03 -0.05
C PHE A 376 2.00 -13.97 -0.92
N SER A 377 2.94 -14.92 -0.75
CA SER A 377 4.19 -14.94 -1.49
C SER A 377 4.05 -15.45 -2.92
N ASN A 378 5.01 -15.13 -3.79
CA ASN A 378 5.07 -15.67 -5.14
C ASN A 378 5.28 -17.21 -5.14
N ASP A 379 5.86 -17.78 -4.07
CA ASP A 379 5.97 -19.23 -3.93
C ASP A 379 4.59 -19.91 -3.85
N GLN A 380 3.62 -19.25 -3.20
CA GLN A 380 2.23 -19.72 -3.22
C GLN A 380 1.58 -19.48 -4.58
N GLY A 381 1.90 -18.39 -5.28
CA GLY A 381 1.47 -18.16 -6.67
C GLY A 381 1.92 -19.29 -7.59
N LYS A 382 3.18 -19.73 -7.49
CA LYS A 382 3.70 -20.89 -8.24
C LYS A 382 2.94 -22.16 -7.90
N LYS A 383 2.70 -22.46 -6.62
CA LYS A 383 1.88 -23.62 -6.22
C LYS A 383 0.47 -23.58 -6.78
N ASN A 384 -0.17 -22.39 -6.80
CA ASN A 384 -1.49 -22.23 -7.41
C ASN A 384 -1.44 -22.55 -8.92
N LEU A 385 -0.39 -22.10 -9.61
CA LEU A 385 -0.23 -22.35 -11.03
C LEU A 385 0.03 -23.84 -11.32
N ASP A 386 0.84 -24.52 -10.49
CA ASP A 386 1.15 -25.95 -10.60
C ASP A 386 -0.10 -26.85 -10.42
N LEU A 387 -1.09 -26.39 -9.67
CA LEU A 387 -2.38 -27.09 -9.54
C LEU A 387 -3.20 -27.07 -10.84
N ILE A 388 -3.00 -26.04 -11.68
CA ILE A 388 -3.75 -25.86 -12.93
C ILE A 388 -2.99 -26.45 -14.12
N PHE A 389 -1.69 -26.22 -14.16
CA PHE A 389 -0.82 -26.60 -15.29
C PHE A 389 0.30 -27.52 -14.85
N LYS A 390 0.41 -28.69 -15.47
CA LYS A 390 1.59 -29.54 -15.30
C LYS A 390 2.82 -28.86 -15.90
N ASN A 391 3.92 -28.79 -15.14
CA ASN A 391 5.18 -28.12 -15.53
C ASN A 391 5.05 -26.61 -15.78
N SER A 392 4.33 -25.90 -14.93
CA SER A 392 4.00 -24.48 -15.06
C SER A 392 5.19 -23.53 -14.84
N SER A 393 6.32 -23.99 -14.34
CA SER A 393 7.50 -23.16 -13.98
C SER A 393 8.07 -22.31 -15.15
N SER A 394 7.77 -22.70 -16.39
CA SER A 394 8.15 -21.97 -17.61
C SER A 394 7.12 -20.93 -18.06
N LEU A 395 5.87 -21.00 -17.59
CA LEU A 395 4.78 -20.15 -18.07
C LEU A 395 4.86 -18.73 -17.49
N PHE A 396 5.09 -18.63 -16.17
CA PHE A 396 5.20 -17.34 -15.48
C PHE A 396 6.33 -17.37 -14.45
N LYS A 397 7.18 -16.35 -14.47
CA LYS A 397 8.31 -16.25 -13.52
C LYS A 397 7.85 -15.86 -12.11
N ASN A 398 6.91 -14.93 -11.99
CA ASN A 398 6.49 -14.32 -10.72
C ASN A 398 4.96 -14.23 -10.60
N PRO A 399 4.23 -15.37 -10.59
CA PRO A 399 2.77 -15.33 -10.50
C PRO A 399 2.33 -14.79 -9.13
N LYS A 400 1.36 -13.88 -9.14
CA LYS A 400 0.71 -13.42 -7.90
C LYS A 400 -0.18 -14.52 -7.33
N PRO A 401 -0.18 -14.76 -6.01
CA PRO A 401 -1.00 -15.80 -5.41
C PRO A 401 -2.48 -15.42 -5.42
N VAL A 402 -3.34 -16.41 -5.66
CA VAL A 402 -4.81 -16.24 -5.65
C VAL A 402 -5.30 -15.67 -4.33
N ASN A 403 -4.70 -16.08 -3.21
CA ASN A 403 -5.05 -15.59 -1.87
C ASN A 403 -4.83 -14.09 -1.71
N LEU A 404 -3.84 -13.50 -2.38
CA LEU A 404 -3.61 -12.05 -2.36
C LEU A 404 -4.81 -11.32 -2.96
N ILE A 405 -5.15 -11.65 -4.20
CA ILE A 405 -6.24 -11.00 -4.94
C ILE A 405 -7.57 -11.20 -4.22
N LYS A 406 -7.85 -12.44 -3.78
CA LYS A 406 -9.05 -12.75 -2.99
C LYS A 406 -9.14 -11.91 -1.72
N GLN A 407 -8.01 -11.69 -1.04
CA GLN A 407 -7.99 -10.92 0.21
C GLN A 407 -8.17 -9.42 -0.02
N LEU A 408 -7.58 -8.85 -1.08
CA LEU A 408 -7.78 -7.46 -1.47
C LEU A 408 -9.25 -7.19 -1.86
N LEU A 409 -9.86 -8.11 -2.63
CA LEU A 409 -11.27 -8.04 -2.98
C LEU A 409 -12.18 -8.11 -1.75
N LYS A 410 -11.90 -9.04 -0.81
CA LYS A 410 -12.64 -9.15 0.45
C LYS A 410 -12.52 -7.90 1.31
N MET A 411 -11.36 -7.28 1.33
CA MET A 411 -11.11 -6.08 2.12
C MET A 411 -12.06 -4.94 1.73
N VAL A 412 -12.30 -4.76 0.44
CA VAL A 412 -13.17 -3.70 -0.10
C VAL A 412 -14.66 -4.05 0.00
N ASN A 413 -15.02 -5.32 -0.20
CA ASN A 413 -16.42 -5.77 -0.28
C ASN A 413 -17.10 -6.00 1.09
N GLY A 414 -16.58 -5.46 2.17
CA GLY A 414 -17.04 -5.71 3.53
C GLY A 414 -18.48 -5.25 3.89
N LYS A 415 -19.29 -4.88 2.92
CA LYS A 415 -20.68 -4.43 3.11
C LYS A 415 -21.72 -5.24 2.31
N LYS A 416 -21.42 -6.48 1.94
CA LYS A 416 -22.47 -7.36 1.38
C LYS A 416 -22.53 -8.66 2.14
#